data_b5cb30adc28031a83f5d5d6581ac5dbd
#
_entry.id   b5cb30adc28031a83f5d5d6581ac5dbd
#
_cell.length_a   1.000
_cell.length_b   1.000
_cell.length_c   1.000
_cell.angle_alpha   90.00
_cell.angle_beta   90.00
_cell.angle_gamma   90.00
#
_symmetry.space_group_name_H-M   'P 1'
#
loop_
_entity.id
_entity.type
_entity.pdbx_description
1 polymer ?
#
loop_
_entity_poly.entity_id
_entity_poly.type
_entity_poly.pdbx_seq_one_letter_code
_entity_poly.pdbx_strand_id
1 'polypeptide(L)'
;ANHLLQGANGKIMPDKPLTRAEMATIIVRAFGASEEGDISSYTDVRKSDWFFEYIAKAFKMGVMEGYSGKMNPDSNITREQAFTVLARALKLQPATRISKTFSDIEEISDWARGSIYALVNAGYIQGSNGKLNPKADITRAEFAQVMFNLIKQYISEEGEYTEVAEGNVMINVPGATLKGLTVSGDLIIGDGVGDGDVVLDDVVVTGRLVIRGGGENSIIIRGNSNVSYIVAARVDGTVRILVEDDAEVEVIYVDDGSDDIIVEGNVGQIEIVADNVTVLATGASIGSANITGVNSRITVDADSEVESISVRAANASIDVEGSVNEISTSGANTNVTGGGKVDKVNVEQGGNGASITTPNTEISVGENVTGVTAGGGEEVEGGQTVKNNKDGTGIVSEPPASGGTEVTGPIESEATIGSVELPEGDPFAWANAFDKSEWSGLTVTGS
;
A
#
# COMPACT_ATOMS: atom_id res chain seq x y z
N ALA A 1 -1.90 13.33 -29.92
CA ALA A 1 -1.81 12.01 -29.31
C ALA A 1 -0.36 11.79 -28.85
N ASN A 2 -0.18 11.36 -27.65
CA ASN A 2 1.05 11.34 -26.85
C ASN A 2 2.12 10.34 -27.30
N HIS A 3 2.16 9.97 -28.58
CA HIS A 3 3.13 9.05 -29.21
C HIS A 3 3.27 7.66 -28.55
N LEU A 4 2.31 7.26 -27.70
CA LEU A 4 2.34 5.99 -26.96
C LEU A 4 2.20 4.78 -27.89
N LEU A 5 1.29 4.87 -28.86
CA LEU A 5 1.08 3.86 -29.88
C LEU A 5 1.56 4.38 -31.24
N GLN A 6 2.66 3.85 -31.74
CA GLN A 6 3.23 4.21 -33.02
C GLN A 6 2.88 3.20 -34.10
N GLY A 7 2.63 3.68 -35.32
CA GLY A 7 2.47 2.82 -36.50
C GLY A 7 3.81 2.35 -37.07
N ALA A 8 3.75 1.45 -38.02
CA ALA A 8 4.90 1.05 -38.83
C ALA A 8 4.62 1.29 -40.30
N ASN A 9 5.64 1.79 -41.06
CA ASN A 9 5.56 2.06 -42.48
C ASN A 9 4.35 2.98 -42.84
N GLY A 10 4.06 3.99 -42.00
CA GLY A 10 2.96 4.93 -42.19
C GLY A 10 1.56 4.34 -41.95
N LYS A 11 1.44 3.15 -41.37
CA LYS A 11 0.15 2.48 -41.10
C LYS A 11 -0.02 2.21 -39.61
N ILE A 12 -1.20 2.50 -39.07
CA ILE A 12 -1.56 2.25 -37.65
C ILE A 12 -1.91 0.78 -37.40
N MET A 13 -2.45 0.08 -38.39
CA MET A 13 -2.83 -1.34 -38.32
C MET A 13 -3.75 -1.67 -37.11
N PRO A 14 -4.96 -1.11 -37.04
CA PRO A 14 -5.82 -1.17 -35.86
C PRO A 14 -6.20 -2.61 -35.46
N ASP A 15 -6.45 -3.48 -36.45
CA ASP A 15 -6.91 -4.86 -36.23
C ASP A 15 -5.77 -5.86 -35.96
N LYS A 16 -4.49 -5.40 -36.05
CA LYS A 16 -3.35 -6.26 -35.74
C LYS A 16 -3.31 -6.57 -34.25
N PRO A 17 -3.18 -7.85 -33.83
CA PRO A 17 -2.90 -8.19 -32.45
C PRO A 17 -1.60 -7.52 -31.97
N LEU A 18 -1.57 -7.13 -30.69
CA LEU A 18 -0.34 -6.69 -30.03
C LEU A 18 0.53 -7.87 -29.64
N THR A 19 1.83 -7.73 -29.82
CA THR A 19 2.79 -8.65 -29.20
C THR A 19 3.11 -8.21 -27.76
N ARG A 20 3.67 -9.13 -26.98
CA ARG A 20 4.11 -8.84 -25.61
C ARG A 20 5.16 -7.73 -25.57
N ALA A 21 6.10 -7.70 -26.54
CA ALA A 21 7.08 -6.63 -26.68
C ALA A 21 6.45 -5.29 -27.04
N GLU A 22 5.45 -5.28 -27.96
CA GLU A 22 4.71 -4.06 -28.28
C GLU A 22 3.92 -3.53 -27.06
N MET A 23 3.33 -4.41 -26.26
CA MET A 23 2.64 -4.05 -25.02
C MET A 23 3.61 -3.44 -23.99
N ALA A 24 4.76 -4.08 -23.73
CA ALA A 24 5.81 -3.57 -22.86
C ALA A 24 6.23 -2.16 -23.28
N THR A 25 6.45 -1.95 -24.59
CA THR A 25 6.83 -0.66 -25.15
C THR A 25 5.79 0.43 -24.85
N ILE A 26 4.50 0.11 -25.02
CA ILE A 26 3.42 1.09 -24.79
C ILE A 26 3.34 1.45 -23.31
N ILE A 27 3.40 0.47 -22.41
CA ILE A 27 3.33 0.71 -20.96
C ILE A 27 4.54 1.51 -20.47
N VAL A 28 5.76 1.10 -20.84
CA VAL A 28 6.98 1.82 -20.46
C VAL A 28 6.93 3.28 -20.90
N ARG A 29 6.49 3.55 -22.13
CA ARG A 29 6.33 4.91 -22.63
C ARG A 29 5.22 5.69 -21.94
N ALA A 30 4.10 5.02 -21.63
CA ALA A 30 2.98 5.67 -20.96
C ALA A 30 3.34 6.13 -19.55
N PHE A 31 4.08 5.31 -18.83
CA PHE A 31 4.50 5.61 -17.45
C PHE A 31 5.86 6.30 -17.36
N GLY A 32 6.64 6.34 -18.44
CA GLY A 32 7.95 7.00 -18.48
C GLY A 32 9.05 6.24 -17.74
N ALA A 33 8.90 4.92 -17.58
CA ALA A 33 9.87 4.12 -16.83
C ALA A 33 11.28 4.19 -17.43
N SER A 34 12.28 4.45 -16.58
CA SER A 34 13.71 4.60 -16.93
C SER A 34 14.55 3.39 -16.52
N GLU A 35 14.17 2.74 -15.40
CA GLU A 35 14.97 1.72 -14.75
C GLU A 35 14.79 0.33 -15.38
N GLU A 36 15.91 -0.38 -15.59
CA GLU A 36 15.94 -1.73 -16.16
C GLU A 36 16.08 -2.78 -15.05
N GLY A 37 15.24 -3.82 -15.10
CA GLY A 37 15.39 -5.01 -14.28
C GLY A 37 16.34 -6.03 -14.89
N ASP A 38 16.90 -6.90 -14.05
CA ASP A 38 17.75 -8.00 -14.53
C ASP A 38 16.88 -9.12 -15.14
N ILE A 39 16.92 -9.21 -16.46
CA ILE A 39 16.25 -10.24 -17.25
C ILE A 39 17.20 -11.27 -17.85
N SER A 40 18.43 -11.36 -17.34
CA SER A 40 19.47 -12.28 -17.82
C SER A 40 19.10 -13.77 -17.72
N SER A 41 18.16 -14.11 -16.84
CA SER A 41 17.62 -15.47 -16.70
C SER A 41 16.69 -15.89 -17.83
N TYR A 42 16.22 -14.96 -18.66
CA TYR A 42 15.34 -15.27 -19.80
C TYR A 42 16.12 -15.47 -21.07
N THR A 43 15.93 -16.62 -21.73
CA THR A 43 16.79 -17.07 -22.84
C THR A 43 16.40 -16.53 -24.21
N ASP A 44 15.24 -15.90 -24.33
CA ASP A 44 14.64 -15.44 -25.58
C ASP A 44 14.63 -13.92 -25.76
N VAL A 45 15.40 -13.19 -24.90
CA VAL A 45 15.58 -11.74 -24.99
C VAL A 45 17.07 -11.43 -24.99
N ARG A 46 17.57 -10.80 -26.05
CA ARG A 46 18.98 -10.44 -26.20
C ARG A 46 19.14 -8.93 -26.15
N LYS A 47 20.26 -8.44 -25.64
CA LYS A 47 20.59 -7.00 -25.63
C LYS A 47 20.55 -6.31 -27.00
N SER A 48 20.70 -7.09 -28.08
CA SER A 48 20.59 -6.58 -29.46
C SER A 48 19.18 -6.46 -29.99
N ASP A 49 18.19 -6.99 -29.27
CA ASP A 49 16.81 -6.97 -29.72
C ASP A 49 16.19 -5.60 -29.46
N TRP A 50 15.39 -5.08 -30.39
CA TRP A 50 14.82 -3.74 -30.31
C TRP A 50 13.91 -3.54 -29.09
N PHE A 51 13.38 -4.62 -28.53
CA PHE A 51 12.48 -4.64 -27.40
C PHE A 51 13.17 -4.88 -26.06
N PHE A 52 14.50 -5.15 -26.04
CA PHE A 52 15.22 -5.51 -24.82
C PHE A 52 14.97 -4.51 -23.69
N GLU A 53 15.25 -3.24 -23.96
CA GLU A 53 15.10 -2.16 -22.99
C GLU A 53 13.67 -2.07 -22.44
N TYR A 54 12.66 -2.17 -23.31
CA TYR A 54 11.26 -2.09 -22.90
C TYR A 54 10.80 -3.30 -22.07
N ILE A 55 11.27 -4.49 -22.40
CA ILE A 55 10.99 -5.69 -21.60
C ILE A 55 11.66 -5.59 -20.24
N ALA A 56 12.92 -5.17 -20.17
CA ALA A 56 13.66 -4.99 -18.92
C ALA A 56 12.99 -3.94 -18.00
N LYS A 57 12.57 -2.82 -18.57
CA LYS A 57 11.83 -1.78 -17.84
C LYS A 57 10.46 -2.25 -17.37
N ALA A 58 9.67 -2.93 -18.23
CA ALA A 58 8.38 -3.49 -17.84
C ALA A 58 8.51 -4.57 -16.75
N PHE A 59 9.63 -5.32 -16.76
CA PHE A 59 9.97 -6.26 -15.71
C PHE A 59 10.31 -5.55 -14.40
N LYS A 60 11.18 -4.51 -14.43
CA LYS A 60 11.49 -3.69 -13.23
C LYS A 60 10.25 -3.03 -12.63
N MET A 61 9.35 -2.52 -13.46
CA MET A 61 8.03 -1.98 -13.04
C MET A 61 7.13 -3.02 -12.33
N GLY A 62 7.48 -4.32 -12.35
CA GLY A 62 6.64 -5.39 -11.82
C GLY A 62 5.35 -5.67 -12.62
N VAL A 63 5.24 -5.12 -13.84
CA VAL A 63 4.00 -5.23 -14.63
C VAL A 63 4.00 -6.42 -15.57
N MET A 64 5.19 -6.90 -15.98
CA MET A 64 5.35 -8.00 -16.92
C MET A 64 6.37 -9.01 -16.41
N GLU A 65 5.99 -10.28 -16.41
CA GLU A 65 6.84 -11.40 -16.04
C GLU A 65 6.95 -12.41 -17.19
N GLY A 66 8.02 -13.20 -17.19
CA GLY A 66 8.17 -14.34 -18.08
C GLY A 66 7.62 -15.63 -17.46
N TYR A 67 7.58 -16.68 -18.26
CA TYR A 67 7.19 -18.01 -17.84
C TYR A 67 8.18 -19.06 -18.38
N SER A 68 8.57 -20.03 -17.54
CA SER A 68 9.50 -21.11 -17.91
C SER A 68 10.82 -20.60 -18.54
N GLY A 69 11.41 -19.52 -17.98
CA GLY A 69 12.67 -18.95 -18.46
C GLY A 69 12.56 -18.20 -19.81
N LYS A 70 11.36 -17.78 -20.19
CA LYS A 70 11.09 -17.02 -21.42
C LYS A 70 10.15 -15.85 -21.17
N MET A 71 10.42 -14.71 -21.82
CA MET A 71 9.54 -13.54 -21.87
C MET A 71 8.52 -13.62 -23.03
N ASN A 72 8.79 -14.44 -24.04
CA ASN A 72 7.96 -14.62 -25.24
C ASN A 72 7.61 -13.29 -25.95
N PRO A 73 8.60 -12.44 -26.30
CA PRO A 73 8.38 -11.06 -26.75
C PRO A 73 7.55 -10.96 -28.04
N ASP A 74 7.71 -11.90 -28.96
CA ASP A 74 7.04 -11.91 -30.27
C ASP A 74 5.66 -12.59 -30.25
N SER A 75 5.29 -13.22 -29.12
CA SER A 75 3.96 -13.83 -28.98
C SER A 75 2.88 -12.75 -28.86
N ASN A 76 1.74 -12.98 -29.48
CA ASN A 76 0.56 -12.14 -29.23
C ASN A 76 0.20 -12.17 -27.74
N ILE A 77 -0.29 -11.04 -27.23
CA ILE A 77 -0.77 -10.94 -25.84
C ILE A 77 -2.29 -11.11 -25.80
N THR A 78 -2.77 -11.99 -24.92
CA THR A 78 -4.21 -12.17 -24.73
C THR A 78 -4.80 -10.99 -23.94
N ARG A 79 -6.13 -10.84 -24.02
CA ARG A 79 -6.85 -9.79 -23.28
C ARG A 79 -6.65 -9.90 -21.77
N GLU A 80 -6.71 -11.12 -21.21
CA GLU A 80 -6.47 -11.33 -19.79
C GLU A 80 -5.05 -10.95 -19.36
N GLN A 81 -4.04 -11.24 -20.19
CA GLN A 81 -2.66 -10.84 -19.94
C GLN A 81 -2.50 -9.31 -20.01
N ALA A 82 -3.05 -8.68 -21.04
CA ALA A 82 -2.99 -7.23 -21.21
C ALA A 82 -3.69 -6.49 -20.05
N PHE A 83 -4.84 -6.98 -19.62
CA PHE A 83 -5.57 -6.41 -18.51
C PHE A 83 -4.82 -6.60 -17.17
N THR A 84 -4.15 -7.73 -16.97
CA THR A 84 -3.32 -7.93 -15.77
C THR A 84 -2.12 -6.96 -15.76
N VAL A 85 -1.46 -6.75 -16.92
CA VAL A 85 -0.39 -5.74 -17.04
C VAL A 85 -0.90 -4.34 -16.67
N LEU A 86 -2.08 -3.96 -17.16
CA LEU A 86 -2.70 -2.66 -16.83
C LEU A 86 -3.05 -2.52 -15.36
N ALA A 87 -3.67 -3.54 -14.75
CA ALA A 87 -4.03 -3.52 -13.35
C ALA A 87 -2.79 -3.35 -12.46
N ARG A 88 -1.70 -4.07 -12.77
CA ARG A 88 -0.41 -3.93 -12.08
C ARG A 88 0.21 -2.55 -12.27
N ALA A 89 0.16 -2.00 -13.50
CA ALA A 89 0.71 -0.66 -13.78
C ALA A 89 -0.03 0.44 -13.02
N LEU A 90 -1.34 0.29 -12.83
CA LEU A 90 -2.20 1.19 -12.05
C LEU A 90 -2.22 0.87 -10.55
N LYS A 91 -1.48 -0.15 -10.11
CA LYS A 91 -1.49 -0.60 -8.70
C LYS A 91 -2.92 -0.82 -8.17
N LEU A 92 -3.77 -1.45 -9.00
CA LEU A 92 -5.10 -1.84 -8.57
C LEU A 92 -5.02 -3.08 -7.67
N GLN A 93 -5.61 -2.99 -6.48
CA GLN A 93 -5.69 -4.14 -5.59
C GLN A 93 -6.59 -5.22 -6.21
N PRO A 94 -6.16 -6.50 -6.22
CA PRO A 94 -6.95 -7.59 -6.75
C PRO A 94 -8.32 -7.69 -6.06
N ALA A 95 -9.40 -7.74 -6.85
CA ALA A 95 -10.74 -7.87 -6.32
C ALA A 95 -11.20 -9.33 -6.29
N THR A 96 -11.90 -9.72 -5.23
CA THR A 96 -12.45 -11.06 -5.06
C THR A 96 -13.85 -11.22 -5.67
N ARG A 97 -14.53 -10.12 -5.92
CA ARG A 97 -15.87 -10.06 -6.52
C ARG A 97 -15.92 -9.09 -7.69
N ILE A 98 -16.79 -9.36 -8.65
CA ILE A 98 -16.99 -8.53 -9.82
C ILE A 98 -18.36 -7.85 -9.73
N SER A 99 -18.43 -6.57 -10.11
CA SER A 99 -19.65 -5.76 -10.06
C SER A 99 -20.59 -6.00 -11.25
N LYS A 100 -20.12 -6.67 -12.31
CA LYS A 100 -20.89 -6.95 -13.54
C LYS A 100 -20.81 -8.42 -13.91
N THR A 101 -21.85 -8.95 -14.54
CA THR A 101 -21.90 -10.33 -15.02
C THR A 101 -21.47 -10.42 -16.48
N PHE A 102 -20.64 -11.41 -16.80
CA PHE A 102 -20.23 -11.74 -18.17
C PHE A 102 -20.45 -13.23 -18.42
N SER A 103 -20.86 -13.60 -19.62
CA SER A 103 -21.20 -14.99 -19.96
C SER A 103 -19.97 -15.92 -20.05
N ASP A 104 -18.77 -15.35 -20.14
CA ASP A 104 -17.47 -16.04 -20.26
C ASP A 104 -16.56 -15.82 -19.04
N ILE A 105 -17.14 -15.46 -17.91
CA ILE A 105 -16.38 -15.17 -16.67
C ILE A 105 -15.56 -16.37 -16.20
N GLU A 106 -16.05 -17.59 -16.40
CA GLU A 106 -15.37 -18.82 -16.03
C GLU A 106 -14.17 -19.16 -16.94
N GLU A 107 -14.06 -18.50 -18.10
CA GLU A 107 -12.89 -18.64 -18.97
C GLU A 107 -11.68 -17.84 -18.48
N ILE A 108 -11.84 -16.93 -17.52
CA ILE A 108 -10.73 -16.16 -16.93
C ILE A 108 -9.84 -17.08 -16.13
N SER A 109 -8.53 -17.06 -16.41
CA SER A 109 -7.53 -17.78 -15.62
C SER A 109 -7.52 -17.29 -14.19
N ASP A 110 -7.30 -18.19 -13.21
CA ASP A 110 -7.29 -17.85 -11.79
C ASP A 110 -6.29 -16.73 -11.45
N TRP A 111 -5.12 -16.75 -12.06
CA TRP A 111 -4.09 -15.73 -11.86
C TRP A 111 -4.48 -14.33 -12.38
N ALA A 112 -5.39 -14.23 -13.36
CA ALA A 112 -5.84 -12.96 -13.95
C ALA A 112 -7.13 -12.42 -13.29
N ARG A 113 -7.85 -13.28 -12.58
CA ARG A 113 -9.21 -13.01 -12.09
C ARG A 113 -9.28 -11.76 -11.24
N GLY A 114 -8.43 -11.63 -10.24
CA GLY A 114 -8.40 -10.48 -9.35
C GLY A 114 -8.14 -9.16 -10.08
N SER A 115 -7.20 -9.14 -11.01
CA SER A 115 -6.85 -7.97 -11.82
C SER A 115 -7.99 -7.56 -12.75
N ILE A 116 -8.63 -8.51 -13.41
CA ILE A 116 -9.75 -8.23 -14.31
C ILE A 116 -10.96 -7.70 -13.53
N TYR A 117 -11.26 -8.30 -12.37
CA TYR A 117 -12.34 -7.85 -11.51
C TYR A 117 -12.10 -6.42 -11.03
N ALA A 118 -10.88 -6.08 -10.62
CA ALA A 118 -10.53 -4.73 -10.23
C ALA A 118 -10.74 -3.71 -11.36
N LEU A 119 -10.30 -4.03 -12.59
CA LEU A 119 -10.49 -3.16 -13.75
C LEU A 119 -11.97 -2.99 -14.15
N VAL A 120 -12.78 -4.05 -14.02
CA VAL A 120 -14.23 -3.97 -14.28
C VAL A 120 -14.91 -3.12 -13.22
N ASN A 121 -14.58 -3.33 -11.95
CA ASN A 121 -15.15 -2.58 -10.82
C ASN A 121 -14.80 -1.09 -10.89
N ALA A 122 -13.58 -0.76 -11.30
CA ALA A 122 -13.16 0.61 -11.58
C ALA A 122 -13.77 1.21 -12.88
N GLY A 123 -14.51 0.42 -13.66
CA GLY A 123 -15.14 0.88 -14.90
C GLY A 123 -14.21 1.03 -16.11
N TYR A 124 -12.94 0.61 -16.00
CA TYR A 124 -11.94 0.78 -17.05
C TYR A 124 -12.13 -0.19 -18.22
N ILE A 125 -12.69 -1.36 -17.96
CA ILE A 125 -13.08 -2.32 -19.00
C ILE A 125 -14.56 -2.69 -18.84
N GLN A 126 -15.27 -2.79 -19.97
CA GLN A 126 -16.72 -3.02 -19.99
C GLN A 126 -17.14 -4.29 -20.74
N GLY A 127 -16.20 -4.95 -21.41
CA GLY A 127 -16.49 -6.07 -22.29
C GLY A 127 -17.25 -5.64 -23.57
N SER A 128 -17.64 -6.61 -24.34
CA SER A 128 -18.45 -6.42 -25.56
C SER A 128 -19.47 -7.55 -25.67
N ASN A 129 -20.72 -7.22 -25.98
CA ASN A 129 -21.83 -8.20 -26.11
C ASN A 129 -21.95 -9.14 -24.89
N GLY A 130 -21.74 -8.61 -23.67
CA GLY A 130 -21.79 -9.40 -22.42
C GLY A 130 -20.64 -10.38 -22.25
N LYS A 131 -19.50 -10.18 -22.94
CA LYS A 131 -18.29 -11.00 -22.85
C LYS A 131 -17.04 -10.16 -22.64
N LEU A 132 -16.07 -10.72 -21.92
CA LEU A 132 -14.71 -10.17 -21.74
C LEU A 132 -13.74 -10.72 -22.80
N ASN A 133 -14.00 -11.91 -23.34
CA ASN A 133 -13.14 -12.65 -24.29
C ASN A 133 -11.69 -12.78 -23.76
N PRO A 134 -11.46 -13.33 -22.55
CA PRO A 134 -10.16 -13.26 -21.88
C PRO A 134 -9.03 -13.95 -22.65
N LYS A 135 -9.33 -15.01 -23.38
CA LYS A 135 -8.36 -15.81 -24.14
C LYS A 135 -8.07 -15.29 -25.54
N ALA A 136 -8.87 -14.35 -26.05
CA ALA A 136 -8.62 -13.75 -27.35
C ALA A 136 -7.40 -12.81 -27.30
N ASP A 137 -6.67 -12.73 -28.40
CA ASP A 137 -5.62 -11.73 -28.58
C ASP A 137 -6.22 -10.32 -28.55
N ILE A 138 -5.54 -9.38 -27.89
CA ILE A 138 -5.98 -7.97 -27.90
C ILE A 138 -5.42 -7.26 -29.11
N THR A 139 -6.29 -6.54 -29.84
CA THR A 139 -5.84 -5.74 -30.98
C THR A 139 -5.30 -4.38 -30.56
N ARG A 140 -4.55 -3.73 -31.46
CA ARG A 140 -4.00 -2.39 -31.25
C ARG A 140 -5.11 -1.36 -30.99
N ALA A 141 -6.24 -1.44 -31.72
CA ALA A 141 -7.37 -0.54 -31.54
C ALA A 141 -8.06 -0.76 -30.18
N GLU A 142 -8.30 -2.01 -29.80
CA GLU A 142 -8.91 -2.33 -28.50
C GLU A 142 -8.06 -1.83 -27.34
N PHE A 143 -6.73 -2.05 -27.41
CA PHE A 143 -5.83 -1.58 -26.37
C PHE A 143 -5.77 -0.04 -26.32
N ALA A 144 -5.71 0.63 -27.47
CA ALA A 144 -5.76 2.09 -27.53
C ALA A 144 -7.07 2.65 -26.92
N GLN A 145 -8.19 1.96 -27.15
CA GLN A 145 -9.48 2.34 -26.55
C GLN A 145 -9.47 2.18 -25.02
N VAL A 146 -8.88 1.10 -24.52
CA VAL A 146 -8.73 0.90 -23.06
C VAL A 146 -7.87 2.00 -22.44
N MET A 147 -6.73 2.32 -23.03
CA MET A 147 -5.86 3.41 -22.57
C MET A 147 -6.57 4.77 -22.62
N PHE A 148 -7.34 5.05 -23.66
CA PHE A 148 -8.14 6.29 -23.76
C PHE A 148 -9.24 6.37 -22.69
N ASN A 149 -9.87 5.25 -22.37
CA ASN A 149 -10.86 5.20 -21.31
C ASN A 149 -10.22 5.40 -19.93
N LEU A 150 -9.01 4.91 -19.76
CA LEU A 150 -8.28 4.87 -18.51
C LEU A 150 -7.63 6.21 -18.19
N ILE A 151 -6.94 6.85 -19.12
CA ILE A 151 -6.26 8.14 -18.92
C ILE A 151 -6.98 9.22 -19.74
N LYS A 152 -7.61 10.16 -19.08
CA LYS A 152 -8.36 11.26 -19.71
C LYS A 152 -7.47 12.44 -20.03
N GLN A 153 -6.49 12.69 -19.19
CA GLN A 153 -5.47 13.70 -19.42
C GLN A 153 -4.07 13.17 -19.09
N TYR A 154 -3.15 13.49 -19.97
CA TYR A 154 -1.74 13.14 -19.83
C TYR A 154 -0.92 14.43 -19.82
N ILE A 155 -0.30 14.74 -18.68
CA ILE A 155 0.53 15.92 -18.45
C ILE A 155 1.99 15.54 -18.71
N SER A 156 2.59 16.13 -19.75
CA SER A 156 3.96 15.87 -20.19
C SER A 156 4.79 17.17 -20.32
N GLU A 157 4.26 18.28 -19.85
CA GLU A 157 4.94 19.57 -19.81
C GLU A 157 4.90 20.10 -18.38
N GLU A 158 6.01 20.69 -17.93
CA GLU A 158 6.08 21.39 -16.63
C GLU A 158 5.16 22.61 -16.60
N GLY A 159 4.70 23.00 -15.42
CA GLY A 159 3.90 24.22 -15.26
C GLY A 159 2.73 24.07 -14.30
N GLU A 160 1.97 25.15 -14.16
CA GLU A 160 0.78 25.24 -13.32
C GLU A 160 -0.49 24.90 -14.12
N TYR A 161 -1.31 24.00 -13.57
CA TYR A 161 -2.58 23.54 -14.13
C TYR A 161 -3.71 23.90 -13.16
N THR A 162 -4.63 24.75 -13.62
CA THR A 162 -5.81 25.17 -12.86
C THR A 162 -7.09 24.48 -13.31
N GLU A 163 -7.02 23.64 -14.32
CA GLU A 163 -8.10 22.79 -14.81
C GLU A 163 -7.55 21.47 -15.36
N VAL A 164 -8.31 20.40 -15.21
CA VAL A 164 -7.99 19.08 -15.77
C VAL A 164 -9.25 18.44 -16.36
N ALA A 165 -9.05 17.45 -17.24
CA ALA A 165 -10.16 16.67 -17.80
C ALA A 165 -10.85 15.85 -16.72
N GLU A 166 -12.15 15.63 -16.87
CA GLU A 166 -12.93 14.74 -16.02
C GLU A 166 -12.45 13.28 -16.15
N GLY A 167 -12.17 12.62 -15.03
CA GLY A 167 -11.66 11.25 -14.90
C GLY A 167 -10.19 11.21 -14.46
N ASN A 168 -9.46 10.16 -14.84
CA ASN A 168 -8.09 9.97 -14.39
C ASN A 168 -7.11 10.90 -15.12
N VAL A 169 -6.19 11.46 -14.34
CA VAL A 169 -5.11 12.33 -14.80
C VAL A 169 -3.77 11.64 -14.54
N MET A 170 -2.88 11.67 -15.52
CA MET A 170 -1.50 11.18 -15.36
C MET A 170 -0.51 12.32 -15.55
N ILE A 171 0.36 12.51 -14.58
CA ILE A 171 1.52 13.41 -14.64
C ILE A 171 2.75 12.56 -14.91
N ASN A 172 3.50 12.89 -15.96
CA ASN A 172 4.68 12.12 -16.36
C ASN A 172 5.87 13.02 -16.67
N VAL A 173 5.98 14.11 -15.94
CA VAL A 173 7.02 15.11 -16.03
C VAL A 173 7.23 15.75 -14.66
N PRO A 174 8.47 16.08 -14.25
CA PRO A 174 8.72 16.88 -13.05
C PRO A 174 8.24 18.32 -13.22
N GLY A 175 8.07 19.03 -12.10
CA GLY A 175 7.73 20.45 -12.07
C GLY A 175 6.26 20.78 -12.40
N ALA A 176 5.38 19.80 -12.40
CA ALA A 176 3.95 20.03 -12.55
C ALA A 176 3.31 20.45 -11.22
N THR A 177 2.51 21.51 -11.25
CA THR A 177 1.69 21.98 -10.12
C THR A 177 0.22 21.92 -10.53
N LEU A 178 -0.59 21.15 -9.80
CA LEU A 178 -2.04 21.23 -9.88
C LEU A 178 -2.52 22.24 -8.83
N LYS A 179 -3.43 23.16 -9.19
CA LYS A 179 -3.85 24.22 -8.30
C LYS A 179 -5.34 24.54 -8.38
N GLY A 180 -6.00 24.55 -7.20
CA GLY A 180 -7.38 24.98 -7.05
C GLY A 180 -8.38 24.18 -7.87
N LEU A 181 -8.19 22.85 -8.01
CA LEU A 181 -8.98 22.01 -8.89
C LEU A 181 -9.37 20.66 -8.25
N THR A 182 -10.27 19.96 -8.90
CA THR A 182 -10.67 18.58 -8.51
C THR A 182 -10.30 17.60 -9.61
N VAL A 183 -9.56 16.54 -9.26
CA VAL A 183 -9.37 15.35 -10.08
C VAL A 183 -10.51 14.38 -9.74
N SER A 184 -11.44 14.18 -10.68
CA SER A 184 -12.66 13.36 -10.45
C SER A 184 -12.45 11.85 -10.63
N GLY A 185 -11.18 11.41 -10.68
CA GLY A 185 -10.75 10.01 -10.76
C GLY A 185 -9.42 9.81 -10.06
N ASP A 186 -8.62 8.83 -10.51
CA ASP A 186 -7.26 8.63 -10.00
C ASP A 186 -6.32 9.71 -10.54
N LEU A 187 -5.43 10.21 -9.68
CA LEU A 187 -4.25 10.98 -10.08
C LEU A 187 -3.04 10.06 -10.05
N ILE A 188 -2.35 9.91 -11.18
CA ILE A 188 -1.21 9.01 -11.32
C ILE A 188 0.04 9.85 -11.58
N ILE A 189 1.00 9.76 -10.68
CA ILE A 189 2.34 10.33 -10.84
C ILE A 189 3.21 9.21 -11.39
N GLY A 190 3.50 9.29 -12.70
CA GLY A 190 4.22 8.25 -13.44
C GLY A 190 5.71 8.22 -13.14
N ASP A 191 6.34 7.11 -13.53
CA ASP A 191 7.79 6.90 -13.37
C ASP A 191 8.62 7.99 -14.08
N GLY A 192 8.07 8.65 -15.10
CA GLY A 192 8.74 9.74 -15.85
C GLY A 192 8.93 11.04 -15.07
N VAL A 193 8.33 11.18 -13.89
CA VAL A 193 8.65 12.27 -12.97
C VAL A 193 10.05 12.08 -12.38
N GLY A 194 10.55 10.84 -12.32
CA GLY A 194 11.90 10.52 -11.82
C GLY A 194 12.09 11.01 -10.39
N ASP A 195 13.18 11.74 -10.13
CA ASP A 195 13.48 12.38 -8.83
C ASP A 195 12.88 13.79 -8.69
N GLY A 196 12.03 14.20 -9.62
CA GLY A 196 11.49 15.56 -9.64
C GLY A 196 10.24 15.74 -8.78
N ASP A 197 9.78 16.97 -8.70
CA ASP A 197 8.70 17.40 -7.82
C ASP A 197 7.35 17.45 -8.52
N VAL A 198 6.28 17.19 -7.77
CA VAL A 198 4.89 17.46 -8.12
C VAL A 198 4.22 18.15 -6.94
N VAL A 199 3.47 19.21 -7.20
CA VAL A 199 2.76 19.98 -6.17
C VAL A 199 1.25 19.89 -6.39
N LEU A 200 0.53 19.59 -5.32
CA LEU A 200 -0.93 19.65 -5.22
C LEU A 200 -1.27 20.80 -4.26
N ASP A 201 -1.82 21.90 -4.77
CA ASP A 201 -2.12 23.16 -4.04
C ASP A 201 -3.62 23.44 -4.13
N ASP A 202 -4.36 23.28 -3.02
CA ASP A 202 -5.84 23.33 -3.00
C ASP A 202 -6.48 22.31 -3.97
N VAL A 203 -6.03 21.06 -3.97
CA VAL A 203 -6.47 20.00 -4.89
C VAL A 203 -7.25 18.91 -4.17
N VAL A 204 -8.43 18.57 -4.72
CA VAL A 204 -9.20 17.41 -4.27
C VAL A 204 -9.00 16.24 -5.25
N VAL A 205 -8.52 15.09 -4.76
CA VAL A 205 -8.45 13.86 -5.54
C VAL A 205 -9.55 12.90 -5.05
N THR A 206 -10.59 12.68 -5.88
CA THR A 206 -11.73 11.86 -5.47
C THR A 206 -11.47 10.35 -5.62
N GLY A 207 -10.51 9.97 -6.44
CA GLY A 207 -9.98 8.61 -6.54
C GLY A 207 -8.71 8.44 -5.69
N ARG A 208 -7.77 7.66 -6.20
CA ARG A 208 -6.46 7.42 -5.56
C ARG A 208 -5.41 8.37 -6.11
N LEU A 209 -4.44 8.74 -5.28
CA LEU A 209 -3.17 9.27 -5.73
C LEU A 209 -2.17 8.10 -5.83
N VAL A 210 -1.76 7.72 -7.03
CA VAL A 210 -0.79 6.64 -7.27
C VAL A 210 0.58 7.25 -7.58
N ILE A 211 1.55 7.02 -6.70
CA ILE A 211 2.89 7.60 -6.78
C ILE A 211 3.86 6.52 -7.26
N ARG A 212 4.35 6.66 -8.50
CA ARG A 212 5.37 5.80 -9.11
C ARG A 212 6.67 6.54 -9.40
N GLY A 213 6.65 7.86 -9.34
CA GLY A 213 7.80 8.75 -9.47
C GLY A 213 7.77 9.81 -8.39
N GLY A 214 8.79 10.62 -8.32
CA GLY A 214 9.00 11.63 -7.28
C GLY A 214 10.27 11.35 -6.48
N GLY A 215 10.98 12.36 -6.00
CA GLY A 215 12.24 12.25 -5.28
C GLY A 215 12.13 12.65 -3.81
N GLU A 216 13.28 12.89 -3.18
CA GLU A 216 13.39 13.31 -1.77
C GLU A 216 12.76 14.69 -1.48
N ASN A 217 12.50 15.51 -2.50
CA ASN A 217 11.86 16.83 -2.34
C ASN A 217 10.41 16.82 -2.81
N SER A 218 9.86 15.68 -3.17
CA SER A 218 8.62 15.61 -3.93
C SER A 218 7.47 14.95 -3.19
N ILE A 219 6.41 15.04 -3.75
CA ILE A 219 4.98 15.06 -3.64
C ILE A 219 4.59 15.96 -2.48
N ILE A 220 4.40 17.24 -2.83
CA ILE A 220 3.96 18.28 -1.90
C ILE A 220 2.44 18.40 -2.00
N ILE A 221 1.74 18.15 -0.92
CA ILE A 221 0.29 18.25 -0.79
C ILE A 221 0.01 19.35 0.22
N ARG A 222 -0.53 20.50 -0.24
CA ARG A 222 -0.67 21.69 0.60
C ARG A 222 -1.97 22.44 0.37
N GLY A 223 -2.14 23.54 1.12
CA GLY A 223 -3.35 24.34 1.13
C GLY A 223 -4.51 23.55 1.74
N ASN A 224 -5.69 23.58 1.14
CA ASN A 224 -6.84 22.78 1.55
C ASN A 224 -6.97 21.50 0.70
N SER A 225 -5.86 20.91 0.29
CA SER A 225 -5.87 19.70 -0.52
C SER A 225 -6.45 18.52 0.27
N ASN A 226 -7.24 17.67 -0.42
CA ASN A 226 -7.80 16.46 0.18
C ASN A 226 -7.52 15.25 -0.70
N VAL A 227 -6.77 14.29 -0.14
CA VAL A 227 -6.40 13.03 -0.79
C VAL A 227 -6.68 11.88 0.18
N SER A 228 -7.84 11.22 0.03
CA SER A 228 -8.20 10.15 0.97
C SER A 228 -7.29 8.93 0.88
N TYR A 229 -6.73 8.61 -0.28
CA TYR A 229 -5.96 7.38 -0.47
C TYR A 229 -4.76 7.55 -1.39
N ILE A 230 -3.58 7.36 -0.84
CA ILE A 230 -2.30 7.38 -1.56
C ILE A 230 -1.80 5.94 -1.70
N VAL A 231 -1.35 5.56 -2.90
CA VAL A 231 -0.59 4.33 -3.14
C VAL A 231 0.86 4.72 -3.46
N ALA A 232 1.75 4.51 -2.50
CA ALA A 232 3.19 4.69 -2.70
C ALA A 232 3.76 3.41 -3.33
N ALA A 233 4.24 3.52 -4.57
CA ALA A 233 4.61 2.38 -5.40
C ALA A 233 5.81 2.68 -6.31
N ARG A 234 6.73 3.52 -5.87
CA ARG A 234 7.98 3.78 -6.57
C ARG A 234 8.90 2.56 -6.45
N VAL A 235 9.35 2.05 -7.58
CA VAL A 235 10.13 0.80 -7.65
C VAL A 235 11.64 1.01 -7.46
N ASP A 236 12.14 2.24 -7.46
CA ASP A 236 13.55 2.58 -7.30
C ASP A 236 13.71 4.04 -6.86
N GLY A 237 14.52 4.29 -5.82
CA GLY A 237 14.77 5.61 -5.25
C GLY A 237 13.77 6.05 -4.18
N THR A 238 14.22 6.94 -3.32
CA THR A 238 13.43 7.52 -2.23
C THR A 238 12.32 8.42 -2.75
N VAL A 239 11.14 8.36 -2.15
CA VAL A 239 10.07 9.32 -2.37
C VAL A 239 9.65 9.97 -1.05
N ARG A 240 9.50 11.29 -1.05
CA ARG A 240 8.94 12.05 0.07
C ARG A 240 7.50 12.43 -0.22
N ILE A 241 6.63 12.23 0.74
CA ILE A 241 5.24 12.68 0.76
C ILE A 241 5.13 13.71 1.88
N LEU A 242 5.00 14.98 1.50
CA LEU A 242 4.89 16.12 2.41
C LEU A 242 3.46 16.61 2.44
N VAL A 243 2.86 16.64 3.62
CA VAL A 243 1.52 17.15 3.87
C VAL A 243 1.64 18.43 4.71
N GLU A 244 1.35 19.58 4.09
CA GLU A 244 1.50 20.92 4.68
C GLU A 244 0.15 21.63 4.83
N ASP A 245 0.15 22.68 5.60
CA ASP A 245 -1.00 23.57 5.83
C ASP A 245 -2.20 22.80 6.41
N ASP A 246 -3.39 23.00 5.82
CA ASP A 246 -4.64 22.33 6.20
C ASP A 246 -4.95 21.13 5.27
N ALA A 247 -3.94 20.59 4.58
CA ALA A 247 -4.12 19.44 3.71
C ALA A 247 -4.43 18.17 4.50
N GLU A 248 -5.33 17.35 3.95
CA GLU A 248 -5.78 16.11 4.57
C GLU A 248 -5.36 14.88 3.74
N VAL A 249 -4.65 13.95 4.39
CA VAL A 249 -4.32 12.62 3.85
C VAL A 249 -4.83 11.57 4.82
N GLU A 250 -5.79 10.74 4.39
CA GLU A 250 -6.38 9.73 5.27
C GLU A 250 -5.52 8.47 5.34
N VAL A 251 -5.14 7.90 4.19
CA VAL A 251 -4.36 6.65 4.13
C VAL A 251 -3.20 6.74 3.14
N ILE A 252 -2.02 6.33 3.59
CA ILE A 252 -0.87 6.02 2.71
C ILE A 252 -0.67 4.51 2.70
N TYR A 253 -0.88 3.89 1.54
CA TYR A 253 -0.68 2.46 1.31
C TYR A 253 0.66 2.24 0.59
N VAL A 254 1.60 1.61 1.27
CA VAL A 254 2.94 1.31 0.74
C VAL A 254 2.91 -0.06 0.08
N ASP A 255 2.75 -0.07 -1.26
CA ASP A 255 2.57 -1.27 -2.10
C ASP A 255 3.88 -1.82 -2.64
N ASP A 256 4.85 -0.94 -2.85
CA ASP A 256 6.19 -1.26 -3.36
C ASP A 256 7.18 -0.22 -2.82
N GLY A 257 8.42 -0.54 -2.83
CA GLY A 257 9.47 0.36 -2.38
C GLY A 257 10.73 -0.45 -2.16
N SER A 258 11.68 -0.38 -3.10
CA SER A 258 13.03 -0.92 -2.88
C SER A 258 13.87 0.00 -2.00
N ASP A 259 13.40 1.24 -1.79
CA ASP A 259 14.08 2.30 -1.05
C ASP A 259 13.12 2.99 -0.04
N ASP A 260 13.60 4.03 0.62
CA ASP A 260 12.89 4.68 1.70
C ASP A 260 11.71 5.54 1.23
N ILE A 261 10.63 5.51 2.00
CA ILE A 261 9.50 6.42 1.85
C ILE A 261 9.50 7.39 3.03
N ILE A 262 9.64 8.68 2.75
CA ILE A 262 9.62 9.74 3.76
C ILE A 262 8.19 10.28 3.83
N VAL A 263 7.63 10.27 5.03
CA VAL A 263 6.32 10.85 5.32
C VAL A 263 6.50 12.01 6.28
N GLU A 264 5.98 13.19 5.91
CA GLU A 264 6.11 14.43 6.64
C GLU A 264 4.75 15.12 6.76
N GLY A 265 4.42 15.66 7.95
CA GLY A 265 3.14 16.31 8.25
C GLY A 265 2.09 15.34 8.79
N ASN A 266 0.80 15.70 8.65
CA ASN A 266 -0.31 15.00 9.30
C ASN A 266 -0.90 13.92 8.38
N VAL A 267 -0.94 12.67 8.87
CA VAL A 267 -1.48 11.52 8.12
C VAL A 267 -2.36 10.68 9.04
N GLY A 268 -3.54 10.31 8.57
CA GLY A 268 -4.45 9.45 9.35
C GLY A 268 -3.88 8.05 9.59
N GLN A 269 -3.44 7.37 8.52
CA GLN A 269 -3.00 5.99 8.59
C GLN A 269 -1.91 5.66 7.56
N ILE A 270 -0.96 4.79 7.95
CA ILE A 270 0.02 4.20 7.04
C ILE A 270 -0.14 2.67 7.05
N GLU A 271 -0.33 2.08 5.86
CA GLU A 271 -0.38 0.63 5.63
C GLU A 271 0.91 0.18 4.93
N ILE A 272 1.81 -0.49 5.64
CA ILE A 272 3.08 -1.00 5.09
C ILE A 272 2.88 -2.47 4.72
N VAL A 273 2.59 -2.74 3.45
CA VAL A 273 2.35 -4.09 2.93
C VAL A 273 3.51 -4.63 2.09
N ALA A 274 4.33 -3.74 1.56
CA ALA A 274 5.55 -4.11 0.84
C ALA A 274 6.57 -4.75 1.77
N ASP A 275 7.24 -5.79 1.30
CA ASP A 275 8.36 -6.41 2.00
C ASP A 275 9.64 -5.60 1.84
N ASN A 276 10.52 -5.62 2.86
CA ASN A 276 11.86 -5.01 2.84
C ASN A 276 11.86 -3.49 2.59
N VAL A 277 10.83 -2.77 2.97
CA VAL A 277 10.71 -1.32 2.80
C VAL A 277 10.96 -0.60 4.12
N THR A 278 11.52 0.62 4.03
CA THR A 278 11.64 1.54 5.17
C THR A 278 10.70 2.72 5.00
N VAL A 279 9.92 3.02 6.04
CA VAL A 279 9.14 4.25 6.15
C VAL A 279 9.77 5.14 7.22
N LEU A 280 10.09 6.37 6.84
CA LEU A 280 10.66 7.40 7.72
C LEU A 280 9.55 8.43 8.01
N ALA A 281 9.07 8.45 9.25
CA ALA A 281 8.21 9.52 9.74
C ALA A 281 9.11 10.67 10.23
N THR A 282 9.04 11.83 9.57
CA THR A 282 9.92 12.97 9.81
C THR A 282 9.07 14.21 10.06
N GLY A 283 9.06 14.76 11.26
CA GLY A 283 8.16 15.87 11.64
C GLY A 283 6.69 15.51 11.38
N ALA A 284 6.31 14.25 11.58
CA ALA A 284 5.02 13.71 11.22
C ALA A 284 4.14 13.42 12.43
N SER A 285 2.82 13.66 12.28
CA SER A 285 1.79 13.20 13.22
C SER A 285 0.93 12.15 12.51
N ILE A 286 0.99 10.90 12.99
CA ILE A 286 0.37 9.75 12.35
C ILE A 286 -0.61 9.09 13.33
N GLY A 287 -1.89 8.95 12.92
CA GLY A 287 -2.90 8.30 13.73
C GLY A 287 -2.62 6.80 13.94
N SER A 288 -2.29 6.08 12.87
CA SER A 288 -1.92 4.67 12.99
C SER A 288 -0.97 4.19 11.89
N ALA A 289 -0.14 3.19 12.22
CA ALA A 289 0.67 2.48 11.24
C ALA A 289 0.47 0.96 11.36
N ASN A 290 0.18 0.28 10.25
CA ASN A 290 0.01 -1.16 10.18
C ASN A 290 1.12 -1.79 9.33
N ILE A 291 1.86 -2.75 9.87
CA ILE A 291 2.99 -3.41 9.20
C ILE A 291 2.64 -4.87 8.94
N THR A 292 2.44 -5.21 7.66
CA THR A 292 2.19 -6.56 7.17
C THR A 292 3.27 -7.06 6.21
N GLY A 293 4.14 -6.16 5.73
CA GLY A 293 5.31 -6.50 4.91
C GLY A 293 6.45 -7.07 5.74
N VAL A 294 7.01 -8.21 5.32
CA VAL A 294 8.09 -8.91 6.02
C VAL A 294 9.40 -8.12 5.91
N ASN A 295 10.21 -8.11 6.98
CA ASN A 295 11.47 -7.37 7.08
C ASN A 295 11.34 -5.84 6.88
N SER A 296 10.15 -5.30 7.02
CA SER A 296 9.93 -3.86 6.82
C SER A 296 10.19 -3.06 8.09
N ARG A 297 10.49 -1.79 7.92
CA ARG A 297 10.87 -0.89 8.99
C ARG A 297 10.02 0.37 9.00
N ILE A 298 9.72 0.87 10.20
CA ILE A 298 9.30 2.25 10.43
C ILE A 298 10.25 2.94 11.38
N THR A 299 10.69 4.15 11.03
CA THR A 299 11.47 5.03 11.90
C THR A 299 10.61 6.25 12.23
N VAL A 300 10.48 6.55 13.51
CA VAL A 300 9.76 7.72 14.05
C VAL A 300 10.81 8.67 14.58
N ASP A 301 11.09 9.75 13.88
CA ASP A 301 12.13 10.71 14.27
C ASP A 301 11.74 11.53 15.52
N ALA A 302 12.67 12.33 16.04
CA ALA A 302 12.50 13.02 17.32
C ALA A 302 11.34 14.04 17.33
N ASP A 303 10.95 14.56 16.18
CA ASP A 303 9.88 15.54 16.02
C ASP A 303 8.55 14.91 15.58
N SER A 304 8.49 13.56 15.52
CA SER A 304 7.33 12.79 15.06
C SER A 304 6.59 12.11 16.20
N GLU A 305 5.28 11.94 15.99
CA GLU A 305 4.41 11.19 16.89
C GLU A 305 3.53 10.20 16.11
N VAL A 306 3.35 9.00 16.69
CA VAL A 306 2.43 7.98 16.17
C VAL A 306 1.52 7.52 17.29
N GLU A 307 0.19 7.57 17.07
CA GLU A 307 -0.74 7.14 18.12
C GLU A 307 -0.66 5.62 18.34
N SER A 308 -0.66 4.83 17.26
CA SER A 308 -0.57 3.37 17.37
C SER A 308 0.19 2.71 16.23
N ILE A 309 0.92 1.62 16.54
CA ILE A 309 1.57 0.77 15.54
C ILE A 309 1.12 -0.68 15.75
N SER A 310 0.60 -1.31 14.70
CA SER A 310 0.22 -2.72 14.67
C SER A 310 1.14 -3.52 13.75
N VAL A 311 1.74 -4.59 14.27
CA VAL A 311 2.68 -5.44 13.51
C VAL A 311 2.14 -6.85 13.40
N ARG A 312 2.01 -7.34 12.16
CA ARG A 312 1.65 -8.73 11.85
C ARG A 312 2.73 -9.46 11.06
N ALA A 313 3.66 -8.69 10.51
CA ALA A 313 4.77 -9.22 9.73
C ALA A 313 5.90 -9.76 10.61
N ALA A 314 6.59 -10.79 10.13
CA ALA A 314 7.80 -11.24 10.77
C ALA A 314 8.98 -10.31 10.49
N ASN A 315 9.92 -10.23 11.44
CA ASN A 315 11.16 -9.46 11.37
C ASN A 315 10.95 -7.95 11.12
N ALA A 316 9.81 -7.41 11.54
CA ALA A 316 9.59 -5.97 11.47
C ALA A 316 10.49 -5.21 12.48
N SER A 317 10.92 -4.02 12.10
CA SER A 317 11.74 -3.14 12.93
C SER A 317 11.04 -1.80 13.14
N ILE A 318 10.93 -1.38 14.39
CA ILE A 318 10.36 -0.09 14.78
C ILE A 318 11.45 0.66 15.55
N ASP A 319 11.86 1.80 15.03
CA ASP A 319 12.89 2.64 15.60
C ASP A 319 12.28 3.97 16.02
N VAL A 320 12.23 4.26 17.32
CA VAL A 320 11.50 5.39 17.88
C VAL A 320 12.48 6.36 18.56
N GLU A 321 12.67 7.51 17.96
CA GLU A 321 13.36 8.66 18.59
C GLU A 321 12.36 9.73 19.07
N GLY A 322 11.16 9.76 18.50
CA GLY A 322 10.02 10.58 18.88
C GLY A 322 9.11 9.93 19.91
N SER A 323 7.81 9.87 19.61
CA SER A 323 6.83 9.26 20.51
C SER A 323 5.87 8.29 19.82
N VAL A 324 5.56 7.18 20.50
CA VAL A 324 4.53 6.21 20.13
C VAL A 324 3.72 5.87 21.37
N ASN A 325 2.38 5.98 21.31
CA ASN A 325 1.58 5.67 22.49
C ASN A 325 1.47 4.15 22.68
N GLU A 326 1.15 3.40 21.63
CA GLU A 326 0.95 1.95 21.74
C GLU A 326 1.53 1.19 20.54
N ILE A 327 2.21 0.08 20.81
CA ILE A 327 2.65 -0.88 19.79
C ILE A 327 2.04 -2.23 20.12
N SER A 328 1.33 -2.84 19.17
CA SER A 328 0.84 -4.22 19.27
C SER A 328 1.51 -5.10 18.23
N THR A 329 2.10 -6.22 18.63
CA THR A 329 2.76 -7.13 17.70
C THR A 329 2.31 -8.57 17.87
N SER A 330 1.86 -9.17 16.75
CA SER A 330 1.70 -10.61 16.54
C SER A 330 2.71 -11.16 15.52
N GLY A 331 3.61 -10.31 15.02
CA GLY A 331 4.69 -10.68 14.12
C GLY A 331 5.90 -11.23 14.86
N ALA A 332 6.42 -12.38 14.42
CA ALA A 332 7.61 -12.97 15.04
C ALA A 332 8.86 -12.09 14.83
N ASN A 333 9.75 -12.07 15.82
CA ASN A 333 11.01 -11.33 15.81
C ASN A 333 10.83 -9.81 15.56
N THR A 334 9.77 -9.22 16.06
CA THR A 334 9.60 -7.76 16.02
C THR A 334 10.66 -7.10 16.91
N ASN A 335 11.36 -6.10 16.35
CA ASN A 335 12.37 -5.35 17.08
C ASN A 335 11.91 -3.90 17.32
N VAL A 336 11.84 -3.48 18.59
CA VAL A 336 11.46 -2.11 18.99
C VAL A 336 12.65 -1.46 19.70
N THR A 337 13.20 -0.43 19.05
CA THR A 337 14.43 0.26 19.47
C THR A 337 14.25 1.77 19.49
N GLY A 338 15.30 2.47 19.88
CA GLY A 338 15.36 3.94 19.88
C GLY A 338 15.33 4.54 21.29
N GLY A 339 15.71 5.81 21.36
CA GLY A 339 15.80 6.57 22.62
C GLY A 339 14.54 7.33 22.99
N GLY A 340 13.54 7.32 22.09
CA GLY A 340 12.29 8.05 22.24
C GLY A 340 11.32 7.43 23.25
N LYS A 341 10.10 7.92 23.21
CA LYS A 341 9.05 7.54 24.16
C LYS A 341 8.12 6.49 23.52
N VAL A 342 8.03 5.31 24.15
CA VAL A 342 6.99 4.31 23.86
C VAL A 342 6.24 4.04 25.15
N ASP A 343 4.94 4.34 25.21
CA ASP A 343 4.20 4.14 26.44
C ASP A 343 3.97 2.66 26.73
N LYS A 344 3.53 1.89 25.71
CA LYS A 344 3.19 0.49 25.88
C LYS A 344 3.51 -0.36 24.64
N VAL A 345 3.97 -1.59 24.89
CA VAL A 345 4.10 -2.65 23.87
C VAL A 345 3.33 -3.89 24.32
N ASN A 346 2.38 -4.33 23.49
CA ASN A 346 1.65 -5.58 23.67
C ASN A 346 2.23 -6.62 22.71
N VAL A 347 2.82 -7.68 23.25
CA VAL A 347 3.31 -8.81 22.46
C VAL A 347 2.22 -9.89 22.48
N GLU A 348 1.47 -9.98 21.39
CA GLU A 348 0.33 -10.87 21.24
C GLU A 348 0.74 -12.26 20.74
N GLN A 349 -0.21 -13.19 20.68
CA GLN A 349 0.02 -14.54 20.15
C GLN A 349 0.60 -14.46 18.72
N GLY A 350 1.77 -15.06 18.51
CA GLY A 350 2.54 -15.00 17.26
C GLY A 350 3.78 -14.12 17.35
N GLY A 351 3.84 -13.17 18.29
CA GLY A 351 4.96 -12.25 18.50
C GLY A 351 6.20 -12.86 19.16
N ASN A 352 6.45 -14.15 18.97
CA ASN A 352 7.60 -14.85 19.55
C ASN A 352 8.92 -14.20 19.11
N GLY A 353 9.86 -14.11 20.01
CA GLY A 353 11.19 -13.55 19.75
C GLY A 353 11.20 -12.02 19.63
N ALA A 354 10.16 -11.31 20.05
CA ALA A 354 10.17 -9.85 20.07
C ALA A 354 11.23 -9.31 21.01
N SER A 355 11.87 -8.20 20.63
CA SER A 355 12.89 -7.51 21.41
C SER A 355 12.53 -6.04 21.59
N ILE A 356 12.40 -5.58 22.84
CA ILE A 356 11.96 -4.22 23.14
C ILE A 356 12.99 -3.56 24.05
N THR A 357 13.67 -2.53 23.55
CA THR A 357 14.74 -1.82 24.26
C THR A 357 14.44 -0.33 24.50
N THR A 358 13.27 0.16 24.12
CA THR A 358 12.87 1.56 24.33
C THR A 358 12.73 1.89 25.82
N PRO A 359 13.15 3.10 26.26
CA PRO A 359 13.15 3.50 27.68
C PRO A 359 11.74 3.60 28.27
N ASN A 360 11.60 3.30 29.55
CA ASN A 360 10.37 3.46 30.35
C ASN A 360 9.12 2.76 29.76
N THR A 361 9.27 1.88 28.81
CA THR A 361 8.18 1.20 28.08
C THR A 361 7.55 0.11 28.96
N GLU A 362 6.23 0.10 29.08
CA GLU A 362 5.48 -1.03 29.64
C GLU A 362 5.35 -2.12 28.57
N ILE A 363 5.66 -3.36 28.92
CA ILE A 363 5.67 -4.49 27.99
C ILE A 363 4.77 -5.59 28.56
N SER A 364 3.70 -5.91 27.87
CA SER A 364 2.78 -6.99 28.22
C SER A 364 2.95 -8.15 27.25
N VAL A 365 3.24 -9.35 27.74
CA VAL A 365 3.48 -10.55 26.93
C VAL A 365 2.32 -11.52 27.07
N GLY A 366 1.73 -11.95 25.96
CA GLY A 366 0.63 -12.91 25.94
C GLY A 366 1.02 -14.29 26.49
N GLU A 367 0.09 -15.04 27.07
CA GLU A 367 0.34 -16.28 27.84
C GLU A 367 1.16 -17.36 27.11
N ASN A 368 1.02 -17.49 25.78
CA ASN A 368 1.70 -18.52 24.98
C ASN A 368 2.82 -17.97 24.11
N VAL A 369 3.30 -16.78 24.39
CA VAL A 369 4.39 -16.13 23.67
C VAL A 369 5.72 -16.46 24.33
N THR A 370 6.76 -16.73 23.55
CA THR A 370 8.08 -17.17 24.04
C THR A 370 9.21 -16.40 23.39
N GLY A 371 10.37 -16.36 24.09
CA GLY A 371 11.59 -15.73 23.57
C GLY A 371 11.54 -14.19 23.50
N VAL A 372 10.61 -13.56 24.20
CA VAL A 372 10.53 -12.11 24.28
C VAL A 372 11.65 -11.59 25.19
N THR A 373 12.33 -10.52 24.75
CA THR A 373 13.36 -9.86 25.54
C THR A 373 13.00 -8.40 25.77
N ALA A 374 13.28 -7.91 26.96
CA ALA A 374 13.08 -6.54 27.39
C ALA A 374 14.40 -5.93 27.90
N GLY A 375 14.51 -4.62 27.90
CA GLY A 375 15.70 -3.92 28.38
C GLY A 375 16.98 -4.42 27.70
N GLY A 376 18.04 -4.65 28.47
CA GLY A 376 19.32 -5.14 27.97
C GLY A 376 19.38 -6.61 27.52
N GLY A 377 18.26 -7.23 27.21
CA GLY A 377 18.17 -8.63 26.79
C GLY A 377 17.63 -9.56 27.88
N GLU A 378 16.94 -9.03 28.86
CA GLU A 378 16.27 -9.81 29.90
C GLU A 378 15.05 -10.52 29.33
N GLU A 379 14.96 -11.85 29.53
CA GLU A 379 13.84 -12.65 29.01
C GLU A 379 12.57 -12.39 29.84
N VAL A 380 11.43 -12.22 29.13
CA VAL A 380 10.11 -12.01 29.70
C VAL A 380 9.23 -13.20 29.35
N GLU A 381 8.72 -13.90 30.37
CA GLU A 381 7.87 -15.07 30.18
C GLU A 381 6.45 -14.68 29.73
N GLY A 382 5.78 -15.61 29.04
CA GLY A 382 4.38 -15.42 28.65
C GLY A 382 3.46 -15.17 29.86
N GLY A 383 2.51 -14.26 29.70
CA GLY A 383 1.59 -13.82 30.74
C GLY A 383 2.15 -12.73 31.68
N GLN A 384 3.40 -12.31 31.49
CA GLN A 384 4.02 -11.27 32.33
C GLN A 384 3.84 -9.87 31.75
N THR A 385 3.83 -8.88 32.65
CA THR A 385 3.98 -7.48 32.33
C THR A 385 5.20 -6.95 33.06
N VAL A 386 6.10 -6.30 32.32
CA VAL A 386 7.32 -5.71 32.83
C VAL A 386 7.45 -4.27 32.36
N LYS A 387 8.38 -3.52 32.95
CA LYS A 387 8.68 -2.16 32.48
C LYS A 387 10.18 -2.01 32.28
N ASN A 388 10.59 -1.50 31.13
CA ASN A 388 11.98 -1.11 30.90
C ASN A 388 12.37 0.01 31.86
N ASN A 389 13.61 -0.01 32.29
CA ASN A 389 14.17 1.09 33.11
C ASN A 389 14.32 2.38 32.26
N LYS A 390 14.78 3.45 32.92
CA LYS A 390 14.83 4.79 32.30
C LYS A 390 15.77 4.90 31.10
N ASP A 391 16.76 4.02 30.97
CA ASP A 391 17.73 4.01 29.88
C ASP A 391 17.55 2.81 28.91
N GLY A 392 16.51 2.00 29.13
CA GLY A 392 16.19 0.84 28.25
C GLY A 392 17.17 -0.32 28.40
N THR A 393 18.10 -0.31 29.34
CA THR A 393 19.16 -1.34 29.47
C THR A 393 18.83 -2.47 30.46
N GLY A 394 17.66 -2.45 31.09
CA GLY A 394 17.14 -3.48 31.99
C GLY A 394 15.68 -3.25 32.31
N ILE A 395 15.08 -4.16 33.08
CA ILE A 395 13.70 -4.03 33.56
C ILE A 395 13.64 -3.51 34.99
N VAL A 396 12.59 -2.74 35.28
CA VAL A 396 12.26 -2.35 36.68
C VAL A 396 11.48 -3.49 37.28
N SER A 397 12.05 -4.16 38.28
CA SER A 397 11.29 -5.08 39.12
C SER A 397 10.34 -4.27 40.01
N GLU A 398 9.03 -4.21 39.66
CA GLU A 398 8.08 -3.74 40.67
C GLU A 398 8.12 -4.69 41.88
N PRO A 399 8.21 -4.16 43.09
CA PRO A 399 8.05 -5.00 44.29
C PRO A 399 6.65 -5.60 44.23
N PRO A 400 6.46 -6.91 44.54
CA PRO A 400 5.16 -7.53 44.54
C PRO A 400 4.18 -6.68 45.31
N ALA A 401 3.06 -6.33 44.72
CA ALA A 401 2.02 -5.52 45.35
C ALA A 401 1.71 -6.10 46.73
N SER A 402 1.99 -5.34 47.76
CA SER A 402 1.81 -5.76 49.13
C SER A 402 0.36 -6.11 49.38
N GLY A 403 0.13 -7.38 49.63
CA GLY A 403 -1.03 -8.05 50.13
C GLY A 403 -2.35 -7.27 50.25
N GLY A 404 -3.18 -7.34 49.27
CA GLY A 404 -4.61 -7.18 49.44
C GLY A 404 -5.21 -8.49 49.96
N THR A 405 -5.84 -8.42 51.12
CA THR A 405 -6.49 -9.52 51.82
C THR A 405 -7.44 -10.27 50.89
N GLU A 406 -7.25 -11.57 50.77
CA GLU A 406 -8.18 -12.50 50.14
C GLU A 406 -9.59 -12.30 50.73
N VAL A 407 -10.52 -11.88 49.93
CA VAL A 407 -11.94 -11.97 50.26
C VAL A 407 -12.47 -13.27 49.64
N THR A 408 -12.48 -14.34 50.48
CA THR A 408 -13.12 -15.59 50.17
C THR A 408 -14.63 -15.45 50.35
N GLY A 409 -15.34 -15.32 49.24
CA GLY A 409 -16.81 -15.47 49.20
C GLY A 409 -17.28 -15.81 47.78
N PRO A 410 -18.20 -16.74 47.62
CA PRO A 410 -18.66 -17.08 46.26
C PRO A 410 -19.52 -15.95 45.69
N ILE A 411 -19.14 -15.49 44.51
CA ILE A 411 -19.94 -14.55 43.71
C ILE A 411 -20.76 -15.44 42.75
N GLU A 412 -22.02 -15.66 43.07
CA GLU A 412 -22.99 -16.14 42.08
C GLU A 412 -23.57 -14.96 41.36
N SER A 413 -23.29 -14.86 40.04
CA SER A 413 -24.10 -14.04 39.14
C SER A 413 -24.27 -14.76 37.81
N GLU A 414 -25.46 -15.27 37.58
CA GLU A 414 -25.89 -15.75 36.27
C GLU A 414 -26.17 -14.53 35.36
N ALA A 415 -25.36 -14.32 34.34
CA ALA A 415 -25.68 -13.40 33.26
C ALA A 415 -26.34 -14.19 32.12
N THR A 416 -27.64 -13.94 31.90
CA THR A 416 -28.35 -14.50 30.77
C THR A 416 -28.13 -13.64 29.54
N ILE A 417 -27.39 -14.12 28.54
CA ILE A 417 -27.26 -13.47 27.25
C ILE A 417 -28.47 -13.83 26.40
N GLY A 418 -29.31 -12.85 26.08
CA GLY A 418 -30.41 -13.01 25.12
C GLY A 418 -29.85 -13.28 23.71
N SER A 419 -30.50 -14.19 22.98
CA SER A 419 -30.16 -14.46 21.58
C SER A 419 -30.49 -13.25 20.72
N VAL A 420 -29.51 -12.74 19.97
CA VAL A 420 -29.70 -11.73 18.93
C VAL A 420 -29.93 -12.46 17.61
N GLU A 421 -31.11 -12.31 17.02
CA GLU A 421 -31.36 -12.78 15.65
C GLU A 421 -30.78 -11.79 14.66
N LEU A 422 -29.90 -12.27 13.78
CA LEU A 422 -29.31 -11.47 12.71
C LEU A 422 -30.20 -11.52 11.46
N PRO A 423 -30.43 -10.39 10.74
CA PRO A 423 -31.18 -10.42 9.49
C PRO A 423 -30.43 -11.19 8.41
N GLU A 424 -31.11 -12.12 7.74
CA GLU A 424 -30.58 -12.86 6.60
C GLU A 424 -30.37 -11.93 5.40
N GLY A 425 -29.16 -11.87 4.84
CA GLY A 425 -28.90 -11.44 3.45
C GLY A 425 -27.99 -10.25 3.21
N ASP A 426 -27.47 -9.54 4.23
CA ASP A 426 -26.51 -8.45 4.01
C ASP A 426 -25.19 -8.68 4.76
N PRO A 427 -24.08 -8.94 4.05
CA PRO A 427 -22.77 -9.16 4.68
C PRO A 427 -22.15 -7.91 5.31
N PHE A 428 -22.75 -6.72 5.13
CA PHE A 428 -22.32 -5.47 5.74
C PHE A 428 -23.25 -5.00 6.88
N ALA A 429 -24.29 -5.75 7.22
CA ALA A 429 -25.19 -5.44 8.34
C ALA A 429 -24.47 -5.37 9.71
N TRP A 430 -23.29 -5.93 9.81
CA TRP A 430 -22.41 -5.86 10.97
C TRP A 430 -21.99 -4.44 11.34
N ALA A 431 -21.56 -3.65 10.34
CA ALA A 431 -21.02 -2.33 10.58
C ALA A 431 -22.09 -1.31 11.02
N ASN A 432 -23.36 -1.56 10.67
CA ASN A 432 -24.48 -0.67 10.95
C ASN A 432 -25.34 -1.12 12.13
N ALA A 433 -25.14 -2.34 12.66
CA ALA A 433 -25.91 -2.88 13.77
C ALA A 433 -25.39 -2.48 15.16
N PHE A 434 -24.21 -1.85 15.24
CA PHE A 434 -23.60 -1.45 16.51
C PHE A 434 -23.61 0.07 16.66
N ASP A 435 -24.67 0.60 17.24
CA ASP A 435 -24.67 1.98 17.74
C ASP A 435 -23.86 2.01 19.04
N LYS A 436 -22.67 2.64 18.99
CA LYS A 436 -21.76 2.77 20.14
C LYS A 436 -22.37 3.52 21.33
N SER A 437 -23.49 4.21 21.16
CA SER A 437 -24.15 4.96 22.22
C SER A 437 -24.88 4.08 23.25
N GLU A 438 -25.19 2.83 22.92
CA GLU A 438 -25.89 1.90 23.83
C GLU A 438 -24.96 1.06 24.72
N TRP A 439 -23.63 1.16 24.55
CA TRP A 439 -22.65 0.35 25.27
C TRP A 439 -21.99 1.02 26.48
N SER A 440 -22.47 2.17 26.89
CA SER A 440 -21.95 2.83 28.09
C SER A 440 -22.38 2.07 29.36
N GLY A 441 -21.58 1.14 29.81
CA GLY A 441 -21.78 0.43 31.07
C GLY A 441 -21.50 -1.06 31.07
N LEU A 442 -21.11 -1.68 29.96
CA LEU A 442 -20.72 -3.10 29.98
C LEU A 442 -19.22 -3.23 30.25
N THR A 443 -18.89 -3.80 31.39
CA THR A 443 -17.54 -4.30 31.69
C THR A 443 -17.58 -5.81 31.48
N VAL A 444 -16.88 -6.32 30.44
CA VAL A 444 -16.71 -7.76 30.24
C VAL A 444 -15.47 -8.17 31.01
N THR A 445 -15.62 -8.85 32.13
CA THR A 445 -14.53 -9.56 32.79
C THR A 445 -14.57 -11.01 32.35
N GLY A 446 -13.61 -11.42 31.50
CA GLY A 446 -13.38 -12.82 31.14
C GLY A 446 -12.71 -13.55 32.30
N SER A 447 -13.18 -14.76 32.54
CA SER A 447 -12.49 -15.79 33.33
C SER A 447 -11.60 -16.63 32.42
#